data_fa4d64400c326ea515a3402818809eb5
#
_entry.id   fa4d64400c326ea515a3402818809eb5
#
_cell.length_a   1.000
_cell.length_b   1.000
_cell.length_c   1.000
_cell.angle_alpha   90.00
_cell.angle_beta   90.00
_cell.angle_gamma   90.00
#
_symmetry.space_group_name_H-M   'P 1'
#
loop_
_entity.id
_entity.type
_entity.pdbx_description
1 polymer ?
#
loop_
_entity_poly.entity_id
_entity_poly.type
_entity_poly.pdbx_seq_one_letter_code
_entity_poly.pdbx_strand_id
1 'polypeptide(L)'
;MSTSPSDCFTDDLPRVRSWPTTSRLRQLALWLTASTLAGSLGCTPIRVTEEYDPEQPMMEQQPGQQPNKPGTVVISPSPVNIDATAGEQQLRLSAFSTSYGDITRRATWSLSDPSIGTIQLGVLTVRAGLNRGGKVLVYANYGVQSGQAIINLKVRAPDLVDASAPANAKDYFGGSNTGTAPSWVYPFPGTMLPRNLVLVNLQWRGQAGAAVYRLQIESATYSRDIYVGSSVCSGGTQCQFTPTDADWLSLARAVAGGEAKLTVSGSASVGAPFGSAELVTLFSPEDVKGGIYYWSTSITGIYRVPLGAKTPQVFINRGNEFGCSGCHAVSRDGKKVALEFGSANGTGGGVVDGTSGTKYIIKPPSAGQWNLQTFSPDGDMLLVNWQQQARVINSTTGAKLFDVPVRMAQPEWSPDGKSIVYVAYPADGNGAEWNANNIGDITVIPWNGGAFGAPQTIVASVPNSEYHFYPSWTPDSKWIVFNTGKVPCKGGSGCNTYDPTNTILRLVRATPGAKPLTLTKAGVQANSGTNWPRVAPFIQDGKLVFFTFSARFPYGLIKSGSNPQIWMAGVDLDKAASKPDEDPSFPPFWLPFQNVNESNHLGTWTTDVVCIKNEDCPSEFQCSMGMCVPRIG
;
A
#
# COMPACT_ATOMS: atom_id res chain seq x y z
N MET A 1 24.21 13.36 21.13
CA MET A 1 23.54 13.96 22.30
C MET A 1 22.06 13.77 22.08
N SER A 2 21.42 12.93 22.87
CA SER A 2 19.98 12.65 22.79
C SER A 2 19.27 13.71 23.61
N THR A 3 18.60 14.66 22.97
CA THR A 3 17.66 15.53 23.66
C THR A 3 16.34 14.76 23.83
N SER A 4 15.99 14.57 25.09
CA SER A 4 14.68 14.08 25.54
C SER A 4 13.57 15.06 25.14
N PRO A 5 12.31 14.61 24.91
CA PRO A 5 11.19 15.47 24.50
C PRO A 5 10.66 16.46 25.56
N SER A 6 11.43 16.79 26.60
CA SER A 6 10.92 17.46 27.82
C SER A 6 10.92 18.99 27.84
N ASP A 7 11.31 19.69 26.77
CA ASP A 7 11.53 21.15 26.84
C ASP A 7 10.58 21.97 25.96
N CYS A 8 9.30 22.06 26.35
CA CYS A 8 8.37 23.06 25.80
C CYS A 8 7.30 23.44 26.84
N PHE A 9 7.40 24.60 27.48
CA PHE A 9 6.38 25.22 28.35
C PHE A 9 6.30 26.76 28.21
N THR A 10 5.17 27.34 28.25
CA THR A 10 4.24 28.15 29.06
C THR A 10 3.62 29.25 28.18
N ASP A 11 2.49 29.73 28.34
CA ASP A 11 1.32 30.13 29.07
C ASP A 11 0.45 31.15 28.29
N ASP A 12 -0.86 31.17 28.58
CA ASP A 12 -1.88 32.23 28.68
C ASP A 12 -3.07 32.31 27.71
N LEU A 13 -4.28 32.34 28.35
CA LEU A 13 -5.65 32.41 27.83
C LEU A 13 -6.20 33.85 27.73
N PRO A 14 -7.33 34.23 27.06
CA PRO A 14 -8.70 33.97 27.54
C PRO A 14 -9.92 33.90 26.57
N ARG A 15 -10.96 33.28 27.02
CA ARG A 15 -12.46 33.23 27.00
C ARG A 15 -13.36 33.96 25.96
N VAL A 16 -14.31 33.20 25.43
CA VAL A 16 -15.78 33.01 25.51
C VAL A 16 -16.71 33.86 24.62
N ARG A 17 -17.64 33.25 23.89
CA ARG A 17 -19.13 33.37 23.93
C ARG A 17 -19.87 32.74 22.72
N SER A 18 -21.09 32.40 22.88
CA SER A 18 -22.11 31.45 22.74
C SER A 18 -23.24 31.71 21.70
N TRP A 19 -23.80 30.63 21.10
CA TRP A 19 -25.19 30.25 20.74
C TRP A 19 -25.95 30.95 19.58
N PRO A 20 -27.09 30.41 18.99
CA PRO A 20 -27.76 29.08 19.08
C PRO A 20 -28.36 28.46 17.78
N THR A 21 -28.72 27.20 17.85
CA THR A 21 -29.76 26.26 17.34
C THR A 21 -30.77 26.58 16.22
N THR A 22 -31.14 25.57 15.40
CA THR A 22 -32.45 24.89 15.18
C THR A 22 -32.44 24.10 13.83
N SER A 23 -32.69 22.86 13.78
CA SER A 23 -33.78 21.88 13.65
C SER A 23 -34.40 21.71 12.23
N ARG A 24 -34.50 20.49 11.73
CA ARG A 24 -35.66 19.62 11.42
C ARG A 24 -35.46 18.59 10.30
N LEU A 25 -35.77 17.38 10.68
CA LEU A 25 -36.20 16.14 10.05
C LEU A 25 -36.91 16.17 8.69
N ARG A 26 -36.72 15.11 7.86
CA ARG A 26 -37.78 14.18 7.44
C ARG A 26 -37.25 12.90 6.77
N GLN A 27 -37.86 11.79 7.17
CA GLN A 27 -37.71 10.39 6.70
C GLN A 27 -38.44 10.15 5.37
N LEU A 28 -38.03 9.15 4.61
CA LEU A 28 -38.93 8.24 3.87
C LEU A 28 -38.26 6.87 3.66
N ALA A 29 -38.96 5.84 4.08
CA ALA A 29 -38.61 4.42 3.90
C ALA A 29 -39.42 3.84 2.71
N LEU A 30 -38.83 2.89 2.00
CA LEU A 30 -39.58 1.96 1.13
C LEU A 30 -38.95 0.57 1.13
N TRP A 31 -39.78 -0.41 1.40
CA TRP A 31 -39.54 -1.85 1.42
C TRP A 31 -39.66 -2.47 0.03
N LEU A 32 -38.88 -3.50 -0.28
CA LEU A 32 -39.26 -4.55 -1.24
C LEU A 32 -38.61 -5.89 -0.88
N THR A 33 -39.43 -6.90 -0.79
CA THR A 33 -39.19 -8.30 -0.46
C THR A 33 -38.70 -9.09 -1.68
N ALA A 34 -37.77 -10.02 -1.46
CA ALA A 34 -37.35 -11.01 -2.46
C ALA A 34 -37.82 -12.42 -2.06
N SER A 35 -38.43 -13.11 -2.99
CA SER A 35 -38.83 -14.52 -2.89
C SER A 35 -37.84 -15.42 -3.66
N THR A 36 -37.45 -16.50 -3.03
CA THR A 36 -36.60 -17.58 -3.58
C THR A 36 -37.41 -18.56 -4.42
N LEU A 37 -36.84 -19.03 -5.53
CA LEU A 37 -37.24 -20.31 -6.16
C LEU A 37 -35.98 -20.99 -6.74
N ALA A 38 -35.71 -22.19 -6.24
CA ALA A 38 -34.71 -23.10 -6.74
C ALA A 38 -35.31 -23.99 -7.84
N GLY A 39 -34.59 -24.19 -8.94
CA GLY A 39 -34.94 -25.13 -9.97
C GLY A 39 -33.68 -25.66 -10.66
N SER A 40 -33.40 -26.95 -10.43
CA SER A 40 -32.33 -27.72 -11.07
C SER A 40 -32.70 -28.07 -12.51
N LEU A 41 -31.79 -27.79 -13.49
CA LEU A 41 -31.85 -28.37 -14.83
C LEU A 41 -30.45 -28.80 -15.28
N GLY A 42 -30.35 -30.07 -15.64
CA GLY A 42 -29.12 -30.71 -16.10
C GLY A 42 -28.70 -30.25 -17.48
N CYS A 43 -27.39 -30.16 -17.67
CA CYS A 43 -26.76 -29.86 -18.97
C CYS A 43 -26.43 -31.15 -19.70
N THR A 44 -27.07 -31.38 -20.84
CA THR A 44 -26.60 -32.28 -21.90
C THR A 44 -25.80 -31.48 -22.94
N PRO A 45 -24.64 -31.95 -23.40
CA PRO A 45 -23.88 -31.21 -24.41
C PRO A 45 -24.49 -31.43 -25.80
N ILE A 46 -24.92 -30.35 -26.45
CA ILE A 46 -25.29 -30.36 -27.85
C ILE A 46 -24.01 -30.18 -28.68
N ARG A 47 -23.65 -31.21 -29.43
CA ARG A 47 -22.64 -31.16 -30.49
C ARG A 47 -23.30 -30.53 -31.72
N VAL A 48 -22.97 -29.29 -32.05
CA VAL A 48 -23.34 -28.66 -33.32
C VAL A 48 -22.10 -28.74 -34.22
N THR A 49 -22.14 -29.65 -35.18
CA THR A 49 -21.29 -29.63 -36.39
C THR A 49 -22.12 -28.95 -37.46
N GLU A 50 -21.99 -27.64 -37.61
CA GLU A 50 -22.47 -26.94 -38.80
C GLU A 50 -21.25 -26.67 -39.70
N GLU A 51 -21.34 -27.23 -40.89
CA GLU A 51 -20.45 -27.02 -42.02
C GLU A 51 -20.65 -25.57 -42.51
N TYR A 52 -19.55 -24.84 -42.67
CA TYR A 52 -19.53 -23.45 -43.08
C TYR A 52 -19.97 -23.31 -44.56
N ASP A 53 -21.11 -22.71 -44.81
CA ASP A 53 -21.58 -22.32 -46.15
C ASP A 53 -21.21 -20.86 -46.43
N PRO A 54 -20.31 -20.57 -47.39
CA PRO A 54 -19.87 -19.20 -47.70
C PRO A 54 -20.89 -18.37 -48.51
N GLU A 55 -22.04 -18.91 -48.91
CA GLU A 55 -22.98 -18.27 -49.83
C GLU A 55 -24.28 -17.77 -49.16
N GLN A 56 -24.43 -17.75 -47.85
CA GLN A 56 -25.60 -17.11 -47.28
C GLN A 56 -25.53 -15.58 -47.41
N PRO A 57 -26.54 -14.93 -48.03
CA PRO A 57 -26.57 -13.49 -48.18
C PRO A 57 -26.69 -12.80 -46.81
N MET A 58 -25.76 -11.90 -46.52
CA MET A 58 -25.85 -11.02 -45.34
C MET A 58 -27.19 -10.25 -45.41
N MET A 59 -28.03 -10.40 -44.40
CA MET A 59 -29.16 -9.50 -44.25
C MET A 59 -28.62 -8.08 -44.04
N GLU A 60 -28.81 -7.25 -45.05
CA GLU A 60 -28.45 -5.85 -45.04
C GLU A 60 -29.34 -5.12 -44.03
N GLN A 61 -28.75 -4.77 -42.86
CA GLN A 61 -29.43 -3.90 -41.92
C GLN A 61 -29.49 -2.47 -42.51
N GLN A 62 -30.67 -1.87 -42.52
CA GLN A 62 -30.85 -0.49 -42.94
C GLN A 62 -29.92 0.45 -42.13
N PRO A 63 -29.25 1.42 -42.77
CA PRO A 63 -28.39 2.38 -42.05
C PRO A 63 -29.27 3.24 -41.12
N GLY A 64 -29.03 3.16 -39.81
CA GLY A 64 -29.58 4.10 -38.84
C GLY A 64 -30.15 3.54 -37.53
N GLN A 65 -30.41 2.24 -37.40
CA GLN A 65 -30.87 1.68 -36.12
C GLN A 65 -29.71 0.98 -35.40
N GLN A 66 -29.25 1.56 -34.29
CA GLN A 66 -28.37 0.84 -33.39
C GLN A 66 -29.09 -0.32 -32.71
N PRO A 67 -28.48 -1.50 -32.58
CA PRO A 67 -29.08 -2.64 -31.90
C PRO A 67 -29.31 -2.30 -30.42
N ASN A 68 -30.56 -2.32 -29.98
CA ASN A 68 -30.97 -1.95 -28.62
C ASN A 68 -31.47 -3.13 -27.78
N LYS A 69 -31.38 -4.37 -28.28
CA LYS A 69 -31.83 -5.55 -27.57
C LYS A 69 -30.80 -5.90 -26.49
N PRO A 70 -31.21 -6.09 -25.21
CA PRO A 70 -30.30 -6.48 -24.15
C PRO A 70 -29.72 -7.86 -24.40
N GLY A 71 -28.51 -8.09 -23.89
CA GLY A 71 -27.77 -9.37 -23.99
C GLY A 71 -26.32 -9.19 -23.58
N THR A 72 -25.58 -10.30 -23.59
CA THR A 72 -24.15 -10.33 -23.27
C THR A 72 -23.34 -10.61 -24.54
N VAL A 73 -22.13 -10.06 -24.60
CA VAL A 73 -21.14 -10.36 -25.65
C VAL A 73 -20.03 -11.18 -25.03
N VAL A 74 -19.75 -12.33 -25.65
CA VAL A 74 -18.60 -13.20 -25.31
C VAL A 74 -17.55 -13.08 -26.40
N ILE A 75 -16.31 -12.79 -26.02
CA ILE A 75 -15.17 -12.73 -26.93
C ILE A 75 -14.30 -13.98 -26.72
N SER A 76 -13.93 -14.63 -27.82
CA SER A 76 -13.10 -15.85 -27.80
C SER A 76 -11.95 -15.75 -28.81
N PRO A 77 -10.75 -16.30 -28.50
CA PRO A 77 -10.36 -16.88 -27.21
C PRO A 77 -10.09 -15.83 -26.11
N SER A 78 -10.35 -16.21 -24.84
CA SER A 78 -10.04 -15.39 -23.66
C SER A 78 -9.98 -16.28 -22.41
N PRO A 79 -8.92 -16.19 -21.54
CA PRO A 79 -7.70 -15.41 -21.78
C PRO A 79 -6.81 -16.05 -22.86
N VAL A 80 -5.94 -15.24 -23.47
CA VAL A 80 -4.96 -15.72 -24.46
C VAL A 80 -3.59 -15.09 -24.22
N ASN A 81 -2.51 -15.85 -24.46
CA ASN A 81 -1.14 -15.38 -24.34
C ASN A 81 -0.59 -15.05 -25.73
N ILE A 82 0.00 -13.88 -25.88
CA ILE A 82 0.72 -13.43 -27.09
C ILE A 82 2.18 -13.18 -26.72
N ASP A 83 3.10 -13.82 -27.43
CA ASP A 83 4.53 -13.53 -27.32
C ASP A 83 4.97 -12.64 -28.49
N ALA A 84 5.14 -11.33 -28.20
CA ALA A 84 5.60 -10.32 -29.16
C ALA A 84 7.11 -10.02 -29.03
N THR A 85 7.89 -10.89 -28.37
CA THR A 85 9.34 -10.70 -28.18
C THR A 85 10.12 -10.78 -29.49
N ALA A 86 9.60 -11.51 -30.49
CA ALA A 86 10.25 -11.73 -31.80
C ALA A 86 9.75 -10.77 -32.91
N GLY A 87 8.77 -9.93 -32.63
CA GLY A 87 8.22 -8.98 -33.62
C GLY A 87 6.71 -8.86 -33.60
N GLU A 88 6.14 -8.29 -34.67
CA GLU A 88 4.70 -8.13 -34.83
C GLU A 88 3.96 -9.47 -34.75
N GLN A 89 2.82 -9.46 -34.07
CA GLN A 89 1.97 -10.64 -33.89
C GLN A 89 0.53 -10.33 -34.28
N GLN A 90 -0.17 -11.33 -34.81
CA GLN A 90 -1.59 -11.23 -35.12
C GLN A 90 -2.40 -12.30 -34.39
N LEU A 91 -3.54 -11.90 -33.86
CA LEU A 91 -4.51 -12.78 -33.20
C LEU A 91 -5.92 -12.52 -33.76
N ARG A 92 -6.63 -13.59 -34.11
CA ARG A 92 -8.05 -13.52 -34.47
C ARG A 92 -8.91 -13.77 -33.24
N LEU A 93 -9.85 -12.85 -32.99
CA LEU A 93 -10.86 -12.93 -31.95
C LEU A 93 -12.24 -12.94 -32.61
N SER A 94 -13.16 -13.71 -32.04
CA SER A 94 -14.57 -13.68 -32.41
C SER A 94 -15.41 -13.06 -31.29
N ALA A 95 -16.49 -12.35 -31.62
CA ALA A 95 -17.45 -11.82 -30.67
C ALA A 95 -18.83 -12.39 -30.96
N PHE A 96 -19.43 -13.05 -29.98
CA PHE A 96 -20.74 -13.65 -30.06
C PHE A 96 -21.70 -12.97 -29.09
N SER A 97 -22.81 -12.45 -29.60
CA SER A 97 -23.89 -11.88 -28.82
C SER A 97 -24.99 -12.92 -28.58
N THR A 98 -25.47 -13.00 -27.36
CA THR A 98 -26.61 -13.87 -27.01
C THR A 98 -27.89 -13.52 -27.73
N SER A 99 -28.02 -12.27 -28.24
CA SER A 99 -29.23 -11.77 -28.92
C SER A 99 -29.10 -11.66 -30.43
N TYR A 100 -27.85 -11.59 -30.96
CA TYR A 100 -27.58 -11.31 -32.37
C TYR A 100 -26.64 -12.28 -33.06
N GLY A 101 -26.21 -13.35 -32.35
CA GLY A 101 -25.27 -14.35 -32.86
C GLY A 101 -23.87 -13.78 -33.07
N ASP A 102 -23.18 -14.20 -34.12
CA ASP A 102 -21.84 -13.69 -34.46
C ASP A 102 -21.91 -12.21 -34.86
N ILE A 103 -21.24 -11.38 -34.09
CA ILE A 103 -21.13 -9.94 -34.32
C ILE A 103 -19.68 -9.52 -34.62
N THR A 104 -18.76 -10.44 -34.83
CA THR A 104 -17.32 -10.20 -34.98
C THR A 104 -17.01 -9.07 -35.97
N ARG A 105 -17.65 -9.06 -37.12
CA ARG A 105 -17.44 -8.05 -38.16
C ARG A 105 -18.31 -6.79 -37.98
N ARG A 106 -19.31 -6.86 -37.10
CA ARG A 106 -20.28 -5.77 -36.87
C ARG A 106 -20.00 -4.97 -35.60
N ALA A 107 -19.24 -5.54 -34.67
CA ALA A 107 -18.86 -4.92 -33.43
C ALA A 107 -17.82 -3.81 -33.63
N THR A 108 -17.91 -2.78 -32.81
CA THR A 108 -16.86 -1.79 -32.65
C THR A 108 -15.84 -2.36 -31.67
N TRP A 109 -14.62 -2.54 -32.14
CA TRP A 109 -13.52 -3.09 -31.36
C TRP A 109 -12.63 -1.98 -30.81
N SER A 110 -12.12 -2.17 -29.59
CA SER A 110 -11.13 -1.27 -28.98
C SER A 110 -10.21 -2.01 -28.01
N LEU A 111 -9.09 -1.38 -27.68
CA LEU A 111 -8.08 -1.86 -26.74
C LEU A 111 -8.05 -0.96 -25.50
N SER A 112 -7.82 -1.54 -24.33
CA SER A 112 -7.55 -0.76 -23.11
C SER A 112 -6.24 0.04 -23.20
N ASP A 113 -5.30 -0.43 -24.04
CA ASP A 113 -4.06 0.27 -24.37
C ASP A 113 -3.87 0.28 -25.91
N PRO A 114 -4.26 1.35 -26.61
CA PRO A 114 -4.08 1.48 -28.06
C PRO A 114 -2.61 1.53 -28.51
N SER A 115 -1.67 1.77 -27.59
CA SER A 115 -0.24 1.84 -27.92
C SER A 115 0.35 0.50 -28.33
N ILE A 116 -0.28 -0.63 -27.93
CA ILE A 116 0.23 -1.96 -28.25
C ILE A 116 -0.05 -2.39 -29.69
N GLY A 117 -1.03 -1.79 -30.38
CA GLY A 117 -1.41 -2.20 -31.72
C GLY A 117 -2.78 -1.69 -32.14
N THR A 118 -3.36 -2.37 -33.11
CA THR A 118 -4.69 -2.06 -33.65
C THR A 118 -5.57 -3.30 -33.64
N ILE A 119 -6.90 -3.11 -33.55
CA ILE A 119 -7.86 -4.19 -33.71
C ILE A 119 -8.96 -3.75 -34.68
N GLN A 120 -9.23 -4.58 -35.70
CA GLN A 120 -10.28 -4.37 -36.70
C GLN A 120 -10.94 -5.67 -37.06
N LEU A 121 -12.27 -5.68 -37.10
CA LEU A 121 -13.05 -6.86 -37.50
C LEU A 121 -12.65 -8.15 -36.77
N GLY A 122 -12.25 -8.03 -35.50
CA GLY A 122 -11.77 -9.13 -34.67
C GLY A 122 -10.31 -9.53 -34.88
N VAL A 123 -9.56 -8.85 -35.76
CA VAL A 123 -8.12 -9.11 -35.93
C VAL A 123 -7.32 -8.09 -35.13
N LEU A 124 -6.67 -8.57 -34.06
CA LEU A 124 -5.71 -7.81 -33.27
C LEU A 124 -4.32 -7.94 -33.93
N THR A 125 -3.70 -6.81 -34.28
CA THR A 125 -2.30 -6.73 -34.73
C THR A 125 -1.50 -6.03 -33.65
N VAL A 126 -0.60 -6.77 -33.00
CA VAL A 126 0.31 -6.28 -31.96
C VAL A 126 1.61 -5.81 -32.60
N ARG A 127 2.04 -4.59 -32.31
CA ARG A 127 3.25 -3.99 -32.89
C ARG A 127 4.52 -4.69 -32.42
N ALA A 128 5.55 -4.64 -33.26
CA ALA A 128 6.91 -4.98 -32.87
C ALA A 128 7.52 -3.89 -31.95
N GLY A 129 8.58 -4.27 -31.19
CA GLY A 129 9.40 -3.33 -30.42
C GLY A 129 8.69 -2.66 -29.25
N LEU A 130 7.67 -3.28 -28.71
CA LEU A 130 6.96 -2.77 -27.53
C LEU A 130 7.87 -2.82 -26.29
N ASN A 131 7.78 -1.78 -25.48
CA ASN A 131 8.40 -1.71 -24.16
C ASN A 131 7.39 -1.96 -23.01
N ARG A 132 6.14 -2.22 -23.35
CA ARG A 132 5.04 -2.51 -22.42
C ARG A 132 4.43 -3.87 -22.73
N GLY A 133 4.43 -4.76 -21.74
CA GLY A 133 3.71 -6.02 -21.73
C GLY A 133 2.62 -6.04 -20.65
N GLY A 134 2.14 -7.24 -20.35
CA GLY A 134 1.16 -7.46 -19.29
C GLY A 134 -0.25 -7.69 -19.79
N LYS A 135 -1.22 -7.50 -18.88
CA LYS A 135 -2.65 -7.74 -19.17
C LYS A 135 -3.23 -6.56 -19.96
N VAL A 136 -3.75 -6.85 -21.14
CA VAL A 136 -4.49 -5.92 -21.99
C VAL A 136 -5.91 -6.40 -22.16
N LEU A 137 -6.90 -5.50 -22.07
CA LEU A 137 -8.30 -5.83 -22.35
C LEU A 137 -8.64 -5.44 -23.79
N VAL A 138 -9.35 -6.34 -24.46
CA VAL A 138 -9.95 -6.11 -25.76
C VAL A 138 -11.46 -6.00 -25.55
N TYR A 139 -12.07 -4.98 -26.09
CA TYR A 139 -13.52 -4.75 -26.01
C TYR A 139 -14.18 -4.92 -27.37
N ALA A 140 -15.38 -5.50 -27.37
CA ALA A 140 -16.29 -5.53 -28.52
C ALA A 140 -17.65 -4.97 -28.10
N ASN A 141 -18.08 -3.92 -28.76
CA ASN A 141 -19.33 -3.23 -28.47
C ASN A 141 -20.28 -3.34 -29.69
N TYR A 142 -21.55 -3.68 -29.44
CA TYR A 142 -22.58 -3.74 -30.47
C TYR A 142 -23.91 -3.20 -29.93
N GLY A 143 -24.22 -1.97 -30.27
CA GLY A 143 -25.36 -1.24 -29.71
C GLY A 143 -25.18 -1.07 -28.17
N VAL A 144 -26.16 -1.55 -27.42
CA VAL A 144 -26.14 -1.49 -25.93
C VAL A 144 -25.39 -2.67 -25.28
N GLN A 145 -24.87 -3.59 -26.07
CA GLN A 145 -24.15 -4.76 -25.56
C GLN A 145 -22.64 -4.56 -25.65
N SER A 146 -21.92 -5.05 -24.65
CA SER A 146 -20.46 -5.04 -24.60
C SER A 146 -19.91 -6.35 -24.07
N GLY A 147 -18.69 -6.68 -24.48
CA GLY A 147 -17.90 -7.80 -23.98
C GLY A 147 -16.44 -7.44 -23.89
N GLN A 148 -15.69 -8.21 -23.12
CA GLN A 148 -14.25 -8.04 -22.99
C GLN A 148 -13.52 -9.36 -23.04
N ALA A 149 -12.28 -9.35 -23.59
CA ALA A 149 -11.34 -10.44 -23.55
C ALA A 149 -10.02 -10.02 -22.90
N ILE A 150 -9.32 -10.97 -22.32
CA ILE A 150 -8.02 -10.76 -21.67
C ILE A 150 -6.92 -11.27 -22.60
N ILE A 151 -5.97 -10.40 -22.92
CA ILE A 151 -4.71 -10.74 -23.60
C ILE A 151 -3.59 -10.59 -22.58
N ASN A 152 -2.78 -11.64 -22.39
CA ASN A 152 -1.52 -11.59 -21.65
C ASN A 152 -0.39 -11.41 -22.67
N LEU A 153 0.12 -10.20 -22.76
CA LEU A 153 1.13 -9.84 -23.74
C LEU A 153 2.53 -9.92 -23.15
N LYS A 154 3.37 -10.81 -23.72
CA LYS A 154 4.80 -10.89 -23.41
C LYS A 154 5.61 -10.03 -24.39
N VAL A 155 6.48 -9.18 -23.86
CA VAL A 155 7.36 -8.31 -24.65
C VAL A 155 8.81 -8.43 -24.19
N ARG A 156 9.74 -8.15 -25.09
CA ARG A 156 11.13 -7.86 -24.75
C ARG A 156 11.37 -6.38 -24.98
N ALA A 157 11.55 -5.64 -23.89
CA ALA A 157 11.94 -4.24 -23.97
C ALA A 157 13.38 -4.11 -24.51
N PRO A 158 13.70 -3.00 -25.21
CA PRO A 158 15.05 -2.76 -25.69
C PRO A 158 16.09 -2.81 -24.56
N ASP A 159 17.25 -3.40 -24.84
CA ASP A 159 18.36 -3.41 -23.90
C ASP A 159 18.74 -1.97 -23.51
N LEU A 160 19.04 -1.77 -22.22
CA LEU A 160 19.50 -0.48 -21.69
C LEU A 160 21.01 -0.57 -21.43
N VAL A 161 21.78 0.29 -22.08
CA VAL A 161 23.18 0.52 -21.72
C VAL A 161 23.24 1.85 -20.96
N ASP A 162 23.45 1.76 -19.65
CA ASP A 162 23.57 2.94 -18.78
C ASP A 162 24.81 3.75 -19.14
N ALA A 163 24.77 5.07 -18.92
CA ALA A 163 25.90 5.97 -19.21
C ALA A 163 27.20 5.61 -18.47
N SER A 164 27.11 4.85 -17.37
CA SER A 164 28.27 4.32 -16.63
C SER A 164 28.96 3.15 -17.36
N ALA A 165 28.28 2.47 -18.29
CA ALA A 165 28.79 1.30 -19.01
C ALA A 165 29.38 1.67 -20.39
N PRO A 166 30.36 0.89 -20.91
CA PRO A 166 30.83 1.09 -22.27
C PRO A 166 29.74 0.72 -23.30
N ALA A 167 29.78 1.36 -24.46
CA ALA A 167 28.77 1.15 -25.52
C ALA A 167 28.67 -0.30 -25.98
N ASN A 168 29.76 -1.07 -25.90
CA ASN A 168 29.83 -2.50 -26.23
C ASN A 168 29.64 -3.41 -25.00
N ALA A 169 28.99 -2.94 -23.94
CA ALA A 169 28.79 -3.68 -22.68
C ALA A 169 28.21 -5.09 -22.87
N LYS A 170 27.41 -5.30 -23.91
CA LYS A 170 26.82 -6.59 -24.27
C LYS A 170 27.87 -7.66 -24.57
N ASP A 171 28.98 -7.28 -25.21
CA ASP A 171 30.04 -8.21 -25.63
C ASP A 171 30.79 -8.82 -24.44
N TYR A 172 30.70 -8.20 -23.25
CA TYR A 172 31.29 -8.69 -22.02
C TYR A 172 30.69 -10.01 -21.55
N PHE A 173 29.48 -10.35 -21.98
CA PHE A 173 28.70 -11.52 -21.54
C PHE A 173 28.58 -12.62 -22.58
N GLY A 174 29.35 -12.56 -23.67
CA GLY A 174 29.32 -13.55 -24.75
C GLY A 174 30.07 -14.88 -24.49
N GLY A 175 30.80 -14.98 -23.37
CA GLY A 175 31.60 -16.15 -23.01
C GLY A 175 30.98 -17.05 -21.96
N SER A 176 31.71 -18.10 -21.58
CA SER A 176 31.32 -18.98 -20.48
C SER A 176 31.58 -18.30 -19.11
N ASN A 177 30.67 -18.52 -18.18
CA ASN A 177 30.79 -17.99 -16.82
C ASN A 177 32.02 -18.58 -16.09
N THR A 178 32.84 -17.72 -15.54
CA THR A 178 34.02 -18.06 -14.76
C THR A 178 34.04 -17.30 -13.43
N GLY A 179 34.47 -17.94 -12.37
CA GLY A 179 34.59 -17.27 -11.06
C GLY A 179 33.32 -17.21 -10.23
N THR A 180 33.36 -16.40 -9.18
CA THR A 180 32.29 -16.30 -8.16
C THR A 180 31.12 -15.47 -8.65
N ALA A 181 29.91 -15.79 -8.18
CA ALA A 181 28.72 -15.00 -8.43
C ALA A 181 28.66 -13.76 -7.52
N PRO A 182 28.01 -12.66 -7.95
CA PRO A 182 27.63 -11.57 -7.05
C PRO A 182 26.58 -12.06 -6.03
N SER A 183 26.19 -11.23 -5.08
CA SER A 183 25.10 -11.57 -4.15
C SER A 183 24.16 -10.39 -3.96
N TRP A 184 22.85 -10.64 -4.08
CA TRP A 184 21.82 -9.65 -3.83
C TRP A 184 21.79 -9.23 -2.36
N VAL A 185 21.56 -7.95 -2.12
CA VAL A 185 21.44 -7.38 -0.78
C VAL A 185 20.05 -6.74 -0.59
N TYR A 186 19.53 -6.05 -1.62
CA TYR A 186 18.22 -5.41 -1.59
C TYR A 186 17.64 -5.32 -3.03
N PRO A 187 16.31 -5.49 -3.21
CA PRO A 187 15.28 -5.83 -2.22
C PRO A 187 15.47 -7.24 -1.63
N PHE A 188 14.70 -7.56 -0.58
CA PHE A 188 14.71 -8.92 -0.04
C PHE A 188 14.02 -9.91 -1.00
N PRO A 189 14.48 -11.17 -1.09
CA PRO A 189 13.83 -12.18 -1.94
C PRO A 189 12.35 -12.36 -1.59
N GLY A 190 11.48 -12.31 -2.59
CA GLY A 190 10.03 -12.46 -2.42
C GLY A 190 9.31 -11.20 -1.93
N THR A 191 9.97 -10.04 -1.92
CA THR A 191 9.31 -8.76 -1.61
C THR A 191 8.15 -8.49 -2.58
N MET A 192 6.98 -8.11 -2.05
CA MET A 192 5.83 -7.63 -2.81
C MET A 192 5.92 -6.11 -2.94
N LEU A 193 6.26 -5.62 -4.13
CA LEU A 193 6.40 -4.20 -4.41
C LEU A 193 5.10 -3.61 -5.01
N PRO A 194 4.64 -2.44 -4.57
CA PRO A 194 3.60 -1.70 -5.28
C PRO A 194 4.03 -1.40 -6.72
N ARG A 195 3.14 -1.66 -7.68
CA ARG A 195 3.48 -1.42 -9.09
C ARG A 195 3.66 0.06 -9.46
N ASN A 196 3.25 0.97 -8.59
CA ASN A 196 3.46 2.42 -8.72
C ASN A 196 4.56 2.96 -7.79
N LEU A 197 5.36 2.10 -7.16
CA LEU A 197 6.51 2.53 -6.37
C LEU A 197 7.63 3.00 -7.32
N VAL A 198 8.21 4.16 -7.05
CA VAL A 198 9.34 4.75 -7.80
C VAL A 198 10.61 4.74 -6.94
N LEU A 199 11.75 5.12 -7.52
CA LEU A 199 13.05 5.19 -6.84
C LEU A 199 13.51 3.88 -6.18
N VAL A 200 13.10 2.73 -6.71
CA VAL A 200 13.54 1.43 -6.17
C VAL A 200 15.02 1.22 -6.47
N ASN A 201 15.81 1.14 -5.41
CA ASN A 201 17.26 0.93 -5.49
C ASN A 201 17.58 -0.55 -5.45
N LEU A 202 18.27 -1.07 -6.46
CA LEU A 202 18.76 -2.44 -6.55
C LEU A 202 20.18 -2.50 -6.00
N GLN A 203 20.46 -3.38 -5.04
CA GLN A 203 21.74 -3.43 -4.37
C GLN A 203 22.32 -4.84 -4.34
N TRP A 204 23.60 -4.96 -4.68
CA TRP A 204 24.31 -6.24 -4.67
C TRP A 204 25.77 -6.08 -4.24
N ARG A 205 26.35 -7.14 -3.71
CA ARG A 205 27.80 -7.23 -3.56
C ARG A 205 28.37 -7.79 -4.86
N GLY A 206 29.16 -6.96 -5.53
CA GLY A 206 29.83 -7.30 -6.77
C GLY A 206 31.14 -8.03 -6.57
N GLN A 207 31.81 -8.36 -7.67
CA GLN A 207 33.12 -9.01 -7.69
C GLN A 207 34.23 -7.97 -7.88
N ALA A 208 35.37 -8.20 -7.22
CA ALA A 208 36.56 -7.41 -7.46
C ALA A 208 37.01 -7.59 -8.92
N GLY A 209 37.34 -6.48 -9.58
CA GLY A 209 37.77 -6.46 -10.97
C GLY A 209 36.66 -6.55 -12.01
N ALA A 210 35.38 -6.56 -11.61
CA ALA A 210 34.30 -6.42 -12.58
C ALA A 210 34.34 -5.03 -13.22
N ALA A 211 34.25 -4.95 -14.53
CA ALA A 211 34.18 -3.70 -15.29
C ALA A 211 32.72 -3.33 -15.61
N VAL A 212 31.88 -4.34 -15.86
CA VAL A 212 30.48 -4.18 -16.26
C VAL A 212 29.62 -5.18 -15.48
N TYR A 213 28.39 -4.78 -15.12
CA TYR A 213 27.35 -5.67 -14.61
C TYR A 213 26.17 -5.71 -15.60
N ARG A 214 25.56 -6.90 -15.75
CA ARG A 214 24.30 -7.10 -16.45
C ARG A 214 23.22 -7.44 -15.43
N LEU A 215 22.14 -6.70 -15.45
CA LEU A 215 20.90 -7.00 -14.74
C LEU A 215 19.89 -7.52 -15.77
N GLN A 216 19.60 -8.80 -15.73
CA GLN A 216 18.58 -9.42 -16.57
C GLN A 216 17.26 -9.47 -15.80
N ILE A 217 16.20 -9.03 -16.43
CA ILE A 217 14.85 -9.04 -15.90
C ILE A 217 14.01 -9.99 -16.73
N GLU A 218 13.39 -10.97 -16.11
CA GLU A 218 12.53 -11.95 -16.77
C GLU A 218 11.23 -12.17 -15.98
N SER A 219 10.12 -12.19 -16.69
CA SER A 219 8.80 -12.56 -16.18
C SER A 219 7.97 -13.25 -17.25
N ALA A 220 6.76 -13.66 -16.92
CA ALA A 220 5.80 -14.21 -17.89
C ALA A 220 5.42 -13.21 -19.00
N THR A 221 5.52 -11.90 -18.72
CA THR A 221 5.01 -10.82 -19.58
C THR A 221 6.05 -9.80 -20.00
N TYR A 222 7.27 -9.85 -19.45
CA TYR A 222 8.31 -8.87 -19.70
C TYR A 222 9.70 -9.47 -19.61
N SER A 223 10.60 -9.02 -20.50
CA SER A 223 12.03 -9.30 -20.39
C SER A 223 12.86 -8.09 -20.82
N ARG A 224 14.03 -7.89 -20.18
CA ARG A 224 14.97 -6.82 -20.51
C ARG A 224 16.35 -7.09 -19.93
N ASP A 225 17.41 -6.68 -20.64
CA ASP A 225 18.77 -6.59 -20.13
C ASP A 225 19.15 -5.13 -19.88
N ILE A 226 19.79 -4.87 -18.72
CA ILE A 226 20.34 -3.57 -18.33
C ILE A 226 21.82 -3.77 -18.06
N TYR A 227 22.67 -2.94 -18.67
CA TYR A 227 24.13 -2.96 -18.52
C TYR A 227 24.58 -1.71 -17.78
N VAL A 228 25.30 -1.90 -16.66
CA VAL A 228 25.84 -0.80 -15.84
C VAL A 228 27.34 -0.99 -15.62
N GLY A 229 28.09 0.09 -15.59
CA GLY A 229 29.53 0.06 -15.37
C GLY A 229 29.88 -0.13 -13.89
N SER A 230 31.14 -0.50 -13.59
CA SER A 230 31.63 -0.69 -12.22
C SER A 230 31.62 0.57 -11.36
N SER A 231 31.48 1.76 -11.95
CA SER A 231 31.34 3.03 -11.21
C SER A 231 30.08 3.10 -10.33
N VAL A 232 29.10 2.22 -10.54
CA VAL A 232 27.94 2.08 -9.63
C VAL A 232 28.30 1.36 -8.33
N CYS A 233 29.56 0.92 -8.17
CA CYS A 233 30.04 0.18 -7.01
C CYS A 233 31.01 1.02 -6.17
N SER A 234 30.62 1.39 -4.97
CA SER A 234 31.52 1.99 -3.97
C SER A 234 32.49 0.93 -3.43
N GLY A 235 33.78 1.32 -3.28
CA GLY A 235 34.83 0.37 -2.83
C GLY A 235 34.99 -0.86 -3.73
N GLY A 236 34.56 -0.77 -4.99
CA GLY A 236 34.69 -1.83 -6.01
C GLY A 236 33.71 -3.00 -5.88
N THR A 237 32.99 -3.13 -4.77
CA THR A 237 32.10 -4.29 -4.53
C THR A 237 30.75 -3.95 -3.93
N GLN A 238 30.53 -2.75 -3.42
CA GLN A 238 29.23 -2.32 -2.87
C GLN A 238 28.42 -1.61 -3.94
N CYS A 239 27.68 -2.37 -4.73
CA CYS A 239 27.03 -1.89 -5.94
C CYS A 239 25.57 -1.52 -5.69
N GLN A 240 25.12 -0.43 -6.33
CA GLN A 240 23.74 0.02 -6.28
C GLN A 240 23.32 0.65 -7.61
N PHE A 241 22.11 0.41 -8.03
CA PHE A 241 21.53 0.97 -9.23
C PHE A 241 20.06 1.29 -9.04
N THR A 242 19.66 2.50 -9.41
CA THR A 242 18.27 2.92 -9.42
C THR A 242 17.84 3.09 -10.87
N PRO A 243 17.00 2.20 -11.43
CA PRO A 243 16.41 2.39 -12.75
C PRO A 243 15.67 3.73 -12.85
N THR A 244 15.53 4.28 -14.05
CA THR A 244 14.64 5.43 -14.23
C THR A 244 13.20 5.05 -13.87
N ASP A 245 12.40 6.02 -13.43
CA ASP A 245 10.99 5.73 -13.11
C ASP A 245 10.24 5.15 -14.30
N ALA A 246 10.49 5.66 -15.50
CA ALA A 246 9.86 5.17 -16.73
C ALA A 246 10.16 3.68 -16.97
N ASP A 247 11.43 3.30 -16.81
CA ASP A 247 11.86 1.91 -16.98
C ASP A 247 11.29 0.98 -15.89
N TRP A 248 11.35 1.44 -14.63
CA TRP A 248 10.84 0.65 -13.50
C TRP A 248 9.32 0.50 -13.53
N LEU A 249 8.57 1.59 -13.79
CA LEU A 249 7.11 1.54 -13.90
C LEU A 249 6.64 0.72 -15.11
N SER A 250 7.41 0.72 -16.21
CA SER A 250 7.13 -0.14 -17.37
C SER A 250 7.20 -1.63 -16.99
N LEU A 251 8.26 -2.03 -16.30
CA LEU A 251 8.38 -3.39 -15.72
C LEU A 251 7.24 -3.69 -14.75
N ALA A 252 7.05 -2.84 -13.75
CA ALA A 252 6.09 -3.07 -12.67
C ALA A 252 4.64 -3.23 -13.17
N ARG A 253 4.26 -2.43 -14.18
CA ARG A 253 2.95 -2.52 -14.83
C ARG A 253 2.81 -3.76 -15.71
N ALA A 254 3.88 -4.14 -16.43
CA ALA A 254 3.88 -5.33 -17.26
C ALA A 254 3.74 -6.62 -16.43
N VAL A 255 4.29 -6.63 -15.21
CA VAL A 255 4.31 -7.79 -14.30
C VAL A 255 3.21 -7.74 -13.25
N ALA A 256 2.36 -6.72 -13.26
CA ALA A 256 1.32 -6.49 -12.24
C ALA A 256 0.55 -7.78 -11.85
N GLY A 257 0.51 -8.08 -10.54
CA GLY A 257 -0.07 -9.30 -10.00
C GLY A 257 0.78 -10.56 -10.17
N GLY A 258 2.01 -10.44 -10.69
CA GLY A 258 2.94 -11.54 -10.93
C GLY A 258 4.29 -11.33 -10.28
N GLU A 259 5.27 -12.10 -10.76
CA GLU A 259 6.66 -12.08 -10.30
C GLU A 259 7.64 -11.76 -11.44
N ALA A 260 8.75 -11.15 -11.07
CA ALA A 260 9.92 -11.00 -11.94
C ALA A 260 11.15 -11.62 -11.28
N LYS A 261 11.92 -12.33 -12.09
CA LYS A 261 13.26 -12.82 -11.75
C LYS A 261 14.28 -11.77 -12.20
N LEU A 262 15.07 -11.29 -11.26
CA LEU A 262 16.18 -10.38 -11.47
C LEU A 262 17.47 -11.21 -11.37
N THR A 263 18.28 -11.22 -12.41
CA THR A 263 19.59 -11.92 -12.41
C THR A 263 20.69 -10.90 -12.57
N VAL A 264 21.63 -10.84 -11.61
CA VAL A 264 22.83 -10.00 -11.71
C VAL A 264 24.05 -10.87 -12.04
N SER A 265 24.85 -10.42 -13.00
CA SER A 265 26.15 -11.01 -13.34
C SER A 265 27.17 -9.90 -13.62
N GLY A 266 28.43 -10.09 -13.23
CA GLY A 266 29.51 -9.18 -13.54
C GLY A 266 30.41 -9.73 -14.64
N SER A 267 31.24 -8.87 -15.25
CA SER A 267 32.28 -9.28 -16.18
C SER A 267 33.50 -8.38 -16.06
N ALA A 268 34.70 -8.98 -16.11
CA ALA A 268 35.96 -8.25 -16.04
C ALA A 268 36.37 -7.65 -17.39
N SER A 269 36.08 -8.34 -18.49
CA SER A 269 36.43 -7.95 -19.86
C SER A 269 35.49 -8.59 -20.87
N VAL A 270 35.62 -8.23 -22.13
CA VAL A 270 34.84 -8.84 -23.23
C VAL A 270 35.00 -10.36 -23.21
N GLY A 271 33.87 -11.07 -23.20
CA GLY A 271 33.82 -12.53 -23.21
C GLY A 271 34.24 -13.24 -21.91
N ALA A 272 34.40 -12.51 -20.79
CA ALA A 272 34.86 -13.09 -19.52
C ALA A 272 33.87 -12.83 -18.38
N PRO A 273 32.61 -13.30 -18.46
CA PRO A 273 31.61 -13.11 -17.40
C PRO A 273 31.92 -13.97 -16.18
N PHE A 274 31.58 -13.42 -15.01
CA PHE A 274 31.55 -14.15 -13.73
C PHE A 274 30.24 -14.95 -13.59
N GLY A 275 30.10 -15.68 -12.47
CA GLY A 275 28.83 -16.31 -12.11
C GLY A 275 27.69 -15.31 -11.94
N SER A 276 26.46 -15.80 -11.86
CA SER A 276 25.26 -14.99 -11.68
C SER A 276 24.52 -15.32 -10.39
N ALA A 277 23.76 -14.34 -9.88
CA ALA A 277 22.86 -14.51 -8.74
C ALA A 277 21.44 -14.08 -9.11
N GLU A 278 20.47 -14.82 -8.63
CA GLU A 278 19.04 -14.60 -8.91
C GLU A 278 18.32 -14.03 -7.69
N LEU A 279 17.31 -13.22 -7.94
CA LEU A 279 16.38 -12.66 -6.97
C LEU A 279 14.98 -12.67 -7.58
N VAL A 280 14.00 -13.17 -6.85
CA VAL A 280 12.59 -13.06 -7.25
C VAL A 280 11.95 -11.93 -6.45
N THR A 281 11.24 -11.03 -7.15
CA THR A 281 10.39 -9.99 -6.57
C THR A 281 8.99 -10.08 -7.16
N LEU A 282 7.98 -9.69 -6.38
CA LEU A 282 6.59 -9.70 -6.80
C LEU A 282 6.09 -8.27 -6.96
N PHE A 283 5.07 -8.09 -7.81
CA PHE A 283 4.43 -6.79 -8.01
C PHE A 283 2.95 -6.87 -7.69
N SER A 284 2.45 -5.84 -7.01
CA SER A 284 1.02 -5.76 -6.68
C SER A 284 0.15 -5.70 -7.94
N PRO A 285 -1.08 -6.25 -7.90
CA PRO A 285 -1.99 -6.24 -9.04
C PRO A 285 -2.49 -4.83 -9.40
N GLU A 286 -2.56 -3.94 -8.41
CA GLU A 286 -3.08 -2.59 -8.54
C GLU A 286 -2.09 -1.57 -8.00
N ASP A 287 -2.31 -0.29 -8.33
CA ASP A 287 -1.59 0.81 -7.70
C ASP A 287 -1.99 0.92 -6.23
N VAL A 288 -1.03 1.12 -5.36
CA VAL A 288 -1.33 1.51 -3.97
C VAL A 288 -1.71 2.97 -3.98
N LYS A 289 -2.93 3.26 -3.53
CA LYS A 289 -3.54 4.60 -3.51
C LYS A 289 -3.30 5.28 -2.17
N GLY A 290 -3.73 6.54 -2.07
CA GLY A 290 -3.70 7.31 -0.84
C GLY A 290 -2.36 7.95 -0.54
N GLY A 291 -2.22 8.40 0.69
CA GLY A 291 -1.02 9.05 1.17
C GLY A 291 -0.63 8.61 2.57
N ILE A 292 0.63 8.85 2.88
CA ILE A 292 1.23 8.53 4.17
C ILE A 292 1.62 9.83 4.86
N TYR A 293 1.21 9.97 6.12
CA TYR A 293 1.67 10.99 7.04
C TYR A 293 2.62 10.33 8.04
N TYR A 294 3.81 10.86 8.22
CA TYR A 294 4.77 10.28 9.15
C TYR A 294 5.54 11.34 9.94
N TRP A 295 5.82 11.04 11.19
CA TRP A 295 6.61 11.91 12.05
C TRP A 295 8.11 11.75 11.79
N SER A 296 8.86 12.87 11.78
CA SER A 296 10.31 12.86 11.63
C SER A 296 10.98 13.74 12.68
N THR A 297 12.11 13.22 13.22
CA THR A 297 12.90 13.93 14.22
C THR A 297 13.58 15.18 13.68
N SER A 298 13.91 15.23 12.39
CA SER A 298 14.65 16.36 11.80
C SER A 298 13.87 17.66 11.80
N ILE A 299 12.56 17.56 11.57
CA ILE A 299 11.65 18.71 11.60
C ILE A 299 10.83 18.79 12.88
N THR A 300 10.95 17.80 13.78
CA THR A 300 10.06 17.61 14.95
C THR A 300 8.59 17.80 14.59
N GLY A 301 8.19 17.25 13.47
CA GLY A 301 6.90 17.46 12.84
C GLY A 301 6.54 16.32 11.89
N ILE A 302 5.60 16.60 11.01
CA ILE A 302 4.98 15.59 10.14
C ILE A 302 5.24 15.92 8.69
N TYR A 303 5.72 14.92 7.97
CA TYR A 303 5.70 14.88 6.51
C TYR A 303 4.43 14.21 6.01
N ARG A 304 3.97 14.60 4.83
CA ARG A 304 2.98 13.87 4.04
C ARG A 304 3.50 13.54 2.65
N VAL A 305 3.06 12.40 2.10
CA VAL A 305 3.49 11.96 0.79
C VAL A 305 2.42 11.08 0.14
N PRO A 306 1.93 11.41 -1.07
CA PRO A 306 1.17 10.46 -1.89
C PRO A 306 2.08 9.31 -2.30
N LEU A 307 1.59 8.09 -2.30
CA LEU A 307 2.39 6.96 -2.76
C LEU A 307 2.70 7.11 -4.27
N GLY A 308 3.96 6.87 -4.63
CA GLY A 308 4.48 7.13 -5.99
C GLY A 308 5.15 8.50 -6.15
N ALA A 309 5.08 9.39 -5.16
CA ALA A 309 5.89 10.61 -5.14
C ALA A 309 7.34 10.32 -4.71
N LYS A 310 8.25 11.14 -5.19
CA LYS A 310 9.70 11.01 -4.92
C LYS A 310 10.14 11.70 -3.65
N THR A 311 9.46 12.78 -3.29
CA THR A 311 9.82 13.63 -2.14
C THR A 311 8.60 13.87 -1.27
N PRO A 312 8.75 13.82 0.05
CA PRO A 312 7.67 14.16 0.96
C PRO A 312 7.53 15.67 1.07
N GLN A 313 6.34 16.12 1.41
CA GLN A 313 6.06 17.52 1.74
C GLN A 313 6.04 17.68 3.26
N VAL A 314 6.63 18.77 3.76
CA VAL A 314 6.46 19.18 5.14
C VAL A 314 4.99 19.58 5.34
N PHE A 315 4.27 18.85 6.19
CA PHE A 315 2.89 19.14 6.51
C PHE A 315 2.79 20.02 7.77
N ILE A 316 3.50 19.63 8.83
CA ILE A 316 3.66 20.40 10.07
C ILE A 316 5.11 20.33 10.50
N ASN A 317 5.71 21.44 10.89
CA ASN A 317 7.07 21.51 11.42
C ASN A 317 7.11 22.21 12.79
N ARG A 318 8.29 22.23 13.40
CA ARG A 318 8.54 22.87 14.70
C ARG A 318 8.28 24.38 14.74
N GLY A 319 8.06 25.03 13.61
CA GLY A 319 7.73 26.47 13.55
C GLY A 319 6.30 26.81 13.93
N ASN A 320 5.48 25.83 14.28
CA ASN A 320 4.11 26.05 14.74
C ASN A 320 4.08 26.65 16.15
N GLU A 321 2.99 27.36 16.46
CA GLU A 321 2.75 28.07 17.71
C GLU A 321 3.01 27.24 18.99
N PHE A 322 2.82 25.92 18.94
CA PHE A 322 2.96 25.00 20.07
C PHE A 322 4.26 24.16 20.04
N GLY A 323 5.17 24.42 19.12
CA GLY A 323 6.47 23.79 19.05
C GLY A 323 6.45 22.35 18.52
N CYS A 324 6.48 21.35 19.40
CA CYS A 324 6.46 19.96 19.02
C CYS A 324 5.06 19.50 18.58
N SER A 325 4.98 18.68 17.52
CA SER A 325 3.76 18.01 17.08
C SER A 325 4.04 16.53 16.87
N GLY A 326 3.26 15.65 17.52
CA GLY A 326 3.47 14.20 17.49
C GLY A 326 2.17 13.41 17.54
N CYS A 327 2.29 12.09 17.68
CA CYS A 327 1.17 11.16 17.90
C CYS A 327 -0.07 11.47 17.04
N HIS A 328 0.12 11.57 15.72
CA HIS A 328 -0.93 12.01 14.80
C HIS A 328 -1.88 10.89 14.37
N ALA A 329 -3.12 11.27 14.08
CA ALA A 329 -4.09 10.47 13.33
C ALA A 329 -4.67 11.31 12.19
N VAL A 330 -4.96 10.68 11.07
CA VAL A 330 -5.52 11.32 9.88
C VAL A 330 -6.94 10.80 9.67
N SER A 331 -7.91 11.68 9.37
CA SER A 331 -9.22 11.24 8.93
C SER A 331 -9.10 10.46 7.61
N ARG A 332 -9.99 9.51 7.40
CA ARG A 332 -9.91 8.63 6.23
C ARG A 332 -9.87 9.39 4.91
N ASP A 333 -10.60 10.49 4.80
CA ASP A 333 -10.64 11.37 3.64
C ASP A 333 -9.51 12.41 3.57
N GLY A 334 -8.56 12.38 4.51
CA GLY A 334 -7.42 13.28 4.57
C GLY A 334 -7.72 14.72 4.96
N LYS A 335 -8.98 15.08 5.26
CA LYS A 335 -9.35 16.49 5.51
C LYS A 335 -9.04 17.00 6.90
N LYS A 336 -8.86 16.10 7.88
CA LYS A 336 -8.57 16.44 9.27
C LYS A 336 -7.36 15.65 9.77
N VAL A 337 -6.48 16.30 10.50
CA VAL A 337 -5.36 15.66 11.18
C VAL A 337 -5.40 16.03 12.63
N ALA A 338 -5.57 15.04 13.49
CA ALA A 338 -5.52 15.21 14.94
C ALA A 338 -4.10 14.93 15.44
N LEU A 339 -3.65 15.73 16.40
CA LEU A 339 -2.28 15.72 16.89
C LEU A 339 -2.24 15.98 18.39
N GLU A 340 -1.19 15.47 19.02
CA GLU A 340 -0.68 15.99 20.28
C GLU A 340 0.25 17.17 20.00
N PHE A 341 0.07 18.27 20.70
CA PHE A 341 0.93 19.45 20.65
C PHE A 341 1.66 19.64 21.99
N GLY A 342 2.92 19.97 21.93
CA GLY A 342 3.78 20.10 23.10
C GLY A 342 4.54 18.80 23.41
N SER A 343 4.71 18.47 24.66
CA SER A 343 5.28 17.19 25.11
C SER A 343 4.21 16.32 25.77
N ALA A 344 4.58 15.10 26.17
CA ALA A 344 3.72 14.14 26.88
C ALA A 344 2.97 14.69 28.11
N ASN A 345 3.41 15.84 28.63
CA ASN A 345 2.74 16.59 29.69
C ASN A 345 2.16 17.93 29.19
N GLY A 346 2.01 18.06 27.89
CA GLY A 346 1.99 19.29 27.16
C GLY A 346 0.68 20.04 27.01
N THR A 347 0.66 20.88 25.99
CA THR A 347 -0.37 21.92 25.74
C THR A 347 -1.73 21.34 25.44
N GLY A 348 -1.81 20.07 25.05
CA GLY A 348 -3.06 19.39 24.75
C GLY A 348 -3.20 18.96 23.29
N GLY A 349 -4.32 18.32 22.98
CA GLY A 349 -4.62 17.89 21.64
C GLY A 349 -5.27 18.97 20.79
N GLY A 350 -5.08 18.87 19.48
CA GLY A 350 -5.73 19.73 18.50
C GLY A 350 -6.04 19.00 17.21
N VAL A 351 -6.86 19.62 16.38
CA VAL A 351 -7.17 19.14 15.03
C VAL A 351 -6.86 20.26 14.06
N VAL A 352 -6.11 19.94 13.02
CA VAL A 352 -5.77 20.85 11.93
C VAL A 352 -6.45 20.45 10.64
N ASP A 353 -6.60 21.41 9.74
CA ASP A 353 -7.04 21.20 8.37
C ASP A 353 -6.01 20.37 7.60
N GLY A 354 -6.47 19.29 6.98
CA GLY A 354 -5.62 18.33 6.27
C GLY A 354 -4.93 18.89 5.03
N THR A 355 -5.40 20.02 4.49
CA THR A 355 -4.77 20.66 3.33
C THR A 355 -3.53 21.44 3.71
N SER A 356 -3.64 22.31 4.72
CA SER A 356 -2.61 23.28 5.07
C SER A 356 -1.71 22.86 6.23
N GLY A 357 -2.20 22.02 7.14
CA GLY A 357 -1.51 21.67 8.38
C GLY A 357 -1.37 22.83 9.39
N THR A 358 -1.75 24.04 9.00
CA THR A 358 -1.56 25.26 9.81
C THR A 358 -2.86 25.87 10.32
N LYS A 359 -3.98 25.57 9.66
CA LYS A 359 -5.30 26.07 10.06
C LYS A 359 -5.92 25.14 11.10
N TYR A 360 -6.09 25.64 12.32
CA TYR A 360 -6.75 24.87 13.37
C TYR A 360 -8.26 24.74 13.12
N ILE A 361 -8.75 23.51 13.21
CA ILE A 361 -10.18 23.18 13.36
C ILE A 361 -10.51 23.17 14.83
N ILE A 362 -9.68 22.51 15.65
CA ILE A 362 -9.72 22.57 17.12
C ILE A 362 -8.35 23.05 17.59
N LYS A 363 -8.32 24.27 18.16
CA LYS A 363 -7.07 24.84 18.67
C LYS A 363 -6.77 24.28 20.07
N PRO A 364 -5.55 23.77 20.35
CA PRO A 364 -5.19 23.40 21.72
C PRO A 364 -5.23 24.59 22.69
N PRO A 365 -5.54 24.39 23.98
CA PRO A 365 -6.04 23.17 24.62
C PRO A 365 -7.56 23.09 24.71
N SER A 366 -8.30 23.74 23.81
CA SER A 366 -9.75 23.97 23.92
C SER A 366 -10.60 22.70 24.13
N ALA A 367 -10.14 21.55 23.66
CA ALA A 367 -10.80 20.26 23.87
C ALA A 367 -10.08 19.35 24.88
N GLY A 368 -9.11 19.89 25.62
CA GLY A 368 -8.35 19.19 26.66
C GLY A 368 -7.14 18.42 26.15
N GLN A 369 -6.53 17.65 27.04
CA GLN A 369 -5.33 16.87 26.72
C GLN A 369 -5.68 15.53 26.10
N TRP A 370 -4.84 15.07 25.16
CA TRP A 370 -4.78 13.69 24.68
C TRP A 370 -3.41 13.38 24.08
N ASN A 371 -3.06 12.08 24.03
CA ASN A 371 -1.81 11.58 23.45
C ASN A 371 -2.06 10.79 22.17
N LEU A 372 -3.05 9.90 22.20
CA LEU A 372 -3.38 9.04 21.09
C LEU A 372 -4.85 9.20 20.74
N GLN A 373 -5.16 9.08 19.49
CA GLN A 373 -6.49 9.37 18.97
C GLN A 373 -6.77 8.57 17.71
N THR A 374 -8.06 8.42 17.38
CA THR A 374 -8.54 7.82 16.15
C THR A 374 -9.85 8.48 15.71
N PHE A 375 -9.97 8.75 14.41
CA PHE A 375 -11.22 9.23 13.82
C PHE A 375 -12.20 8.09 13.60
N SER A 376 -13.50 8.36 13.72
CA SER A 376 -14.54 7.52 13.14
C SER A 376 -14.38 7.47 11.61
N PRO A 377 -14.88 6.41 10.90
CA PRO A 377 -14.69 6.28 9.46
C PRO A 377 -15.24 7.43 8.61
N ASP A 378 -16.29 8.09 9.09
CA ASP A 378 -16.87 9.30 8.49
C ASP A 378 -16.09 10.60 8.83
N GLY A 379 -15.16 10.53 9.79
CA GLY A 379 -14.38 11.67 10.25
C GLY A 379 -15.12 12.67 11.15
N ASP A 380 -16.37 12.39 11.56
CA ASP A 380 -17.18 13.31 12.36
C ASP A 380 -16.93 13.21 13.87
N MET A 381 -16.50 12.04 14.32
CA MET A 381 -16.12 11.79 15.70
C MET A 381 -14.62 11.55 15.81
N LEU A 382 -14.05 11.95 16.93
CA LEU A 382 -12.67 11.70 17.32
C LEU A 382 -12.64 11.07 18.71
N LEU A 383 -12.19 9.83 18.79
CA LEU A 383 -11.86 9.19 20.06
C LEU A 383 -10.47 9.63 20.46
N VAL A 384 -10.35 10.19 21.66
CA VAL A 384 -9.09 10.68 22.24
C VAL A 384 -8.90 10.06 23.61
N ASN A 385 -7.64 9.79 23.97
CA ASN A 385 -7.32 9.27 25.29
C ASN A 385 -6.18 10.05 25.96
N TRP A 386 -6.28 10.17 27.28
CA TRP A 386 -5.26 10.73 28.15
C TRP A 386 -5.17 9.90 29.42
N GLN A 387 -3.98 9.43 29.76
CA GLN A 387 -3.75 8.58 30.94
C GLN A 387 -4.73 7.38 30.98
N GLN A 388 -4.92 6.72 29.82
CA GLN A 388 -5.83 5.60 29.59
C GLN A 388 -7.32 5.91 29.74
N GLN A 389 -7.69 7.14 30.10
CA GLN A 389 -9.09 7.57 30.07
C GLN A 389 -9.43 8.12 28.69
N ALA A 390 -10.47 7.55 28.10
CA ALA A 390 -10.87 7.91 26.76
C ALA A 390 -12.25 8.58 26.74
N ARG A 391 -12.43 9.43 25.74
CA ARG A 391 -13.70 10.08 25.43
C ARG A 391 -13.85 10.24 23.93
N VAL A 392 -15.07 10.28 23.45
CA VAL A 392 -15.39 10.64 22.08
C VAL A 392 -15.82 12.10 22.03
N ILE A 393 -15.21 12.87 21.15
CA ILE A 393 -15.53 14.28 20.90
C ILE A 393 -16.00 14.48 19.45
N ASN A 394 -16.73 15.54 19.20
CA ASN A 394 -16.98 16.01 17.84
C ASN A 394 -15.67 16.54 17.24
N SER A 395 -15.25 15.99 16.11
CA SER A 395 -13.94 16.27 15.49
C SER A 395 -13.79 17.70 14.94
N THR A 396 -14.88 18.45 14.88
CA THR A 396 -14.90 19.84 14.37
C THR A 396 -15.04 20.86 15.51
N THR A 397 -15.88 20.56 16.51
CA THR A 397 -16.17 21.52 17.59
C THR A 397 -15.37 21.25 18.87
N GLY A 398 -14.81 20.04 19.03
CA GLY A 398 -14.18 19.60 20.26
C GLY A 398 -15.14 19.28 21.41
N ALA A 399 -16.45 19.40 21.19
CA ALA A 399 -17.45 19.09 22.20
C ALA A 399 -17.46 17.60 22.55
N LYS A 400 -17.45 17.26 23.84
CA LYS A 400 -17.56 15.88 24.29
C LYS A 400 -18.94 15.33 23.91
N LEU A 401 -18.94 14.16 23.28
CA LEU A 401 -20.13 13.42 22.87
C LEU A 401 -20.42 12.26 23.82
N PHE A 402 -19.39 11.45 24.12
CA PHE A 402 -19.53 10.25 24.93
C PHE A 402 -18.31 10.04 25.83
N ASP A 403 -18.52 9.49 27.02
CA ASP A 403 -17.46 8.88 27.82
C ASP A 403 -17.28 7.43 27.42
N VAL A 404 -16.04 6.97 27.32
CA VAL A 404 -15.74 5.56 27.05
C VAL A 404 -15.72 4.81 28.38
N PRO A 405 -16.48 3.72 28.53
CA PRO A 405 -16.68 3.09 29.84
C PRO A 405 -15.51 2.21 30.31
N VAL A 406 -14.40 2.19 29.55
CA VAL A 406 -13.22 1.37 29.83
C VAL A 406 -11.95 2.20 29.72
N ARG A 407 -10.92 1.79 30.46
CA ARG A 407 -9.56 2.31 30.26
C ARG A 407 -8.96 1.71 28.99
N MET A 408 -8.36 2.54 28.15
CA MET A 408 -7.75 2.07 26.91
C MET A 408 -6.51 2.89 26.56
N ALA A 409 -5.61 2.27 25.82
CA ALA A 409 -4.51 2.93 25.15
C ALA A 409 -4.46 2.55 23.68
N GLN A 410 -3.86 3.40 22.86
CA GLN A 410 -3.58 3.12 21.44
C GLN A 410 -4.84 2.66 20.66
N PRO A 411 -5.94 3.40 20.74
CA PRO A 411 -7.20 3.00 20.10
C PRO A 411 -7.14 3.16 18.58
N GLU A 412 -7.86 2.30 17.87
CA GLU A 412 -8.17 2.49 16.45
C GLU A 412 -9.61 2.09 16.15
N TRP A 413 -10.35 2.98 15.47
CA TRP A 413 -11.72 2.73 15.05
C TRP A 413 -11.74 1.75 13.87
N SER A 414 -12.65 0.75 13.92
CA SER A 414 -12.79 -0.18 12.79
C SER A 414 -13.29 0.54 11.53
N PRO A 415 -12.84 0.15 10.34
CA PRO A 415 -13.28 0.77 9.07
C PRO A 415 -14.78 0.72 8.82
N ASP A 416 -15.49 -0.26 9.37
CA ASP A 416 -16.96 -0.37 9.28
C ASP A 416 -17.73 0.47 10.32
N GLY A 417 -16.99 1.15 11.22
CA GLY A 417 -17.55 2.01 12.25
C GLY A 417 -18.23 1.30 13.43
N LYS A 418 -18.12 -0.02 13.53
CA LYS A 418 -18.87 -0.80 14.51
C LYS A 418 -18.09 -1.22 15.75
N SER A 419 -16.78 -0.94 15.78
CA SER A 419 -15.93 -1.36 16.88
C SER A 419 -14.70 -0.46 17.03
N ILE A 420 -14.11 -0.48 18.21
CA ILE A 420 -12.79 0.10 18.46
C ILE A 420 -11.88 -1.02 18.96
N VAL A 421 -10.72 -1.21 18.33
CA VAL A 421 -9.63 -2.01 18.88
C VAL A 421 -8.76 -1.11 19.75
N TYR A 422 -8.26 -1.63 20.85
CA TYR A 422 -7.40 -0.90 21.77
C TYR A 422 -6.53 -1.86 22.59
N VAL A 423 -5.56 -1.29 23.29
CA VAL A 423 -4.75 -2.01 24.28
C VAL A 423 -5.38 -1.81 25.66
N ALA A 424 -5.80 -2.91 26.28
CA ALA A 424 -6.30 -2.91 27.65
C ALA A 424 -5.15 -3.16 28.62
N TYR A 425 -4.97 -2.24 29.58
CA TYR A 425 -4.06 -2.40 30.70
C TYR A 425 -4.80 -2.63 32.00
N PRO A 426 -4.20 -3.30 33.01
CA PRO A 426 -4.78 -3.42 34.33
C PRO A 426 -5.08 -2.06 34.97
N ALA A 427 -6.11 -2.02 35.81
CA ALA A 427 -6.62 -0.79 36.41
C ALA A 427 -5.64 -0.04 37.34
N ASP A 428 -4.64 -0.74 37.86
CA ASP A 428 -3.60 -0.25 38.78
C ASP A 428 -2.31 0.25 38.08
N GLY A 429 -2.28 0.20 36.75
CA GLY A 429 -1.14 0.67 35.96
C GLY A 429 -1.08 2.21 35.92
N ASN A 430 -0.22 2.82 36.69
CA ASN A 430 0.17 4.24 36.59
C ASN A 430 1.11 4.48 35.39
N GLY A 431 0.74 4.04 34.19
CA GLY A 431 1.58 4.16 33.01
C GLY A 431 1.05 5.19 32.01
N ALA A 432 1.94 6.01 31.46
CA ALA A 432 1.68 6.66 30.18
C ALA A 432 1.39 5.58 29.12
N GLU A 433 0.62 5.89 28.07
CA GLU A 433 0.14 4.94 27.06
C GLU A 433 1.26 4.17 26.31
N TRP A 434 2.50 4.56 26.48
CA TRP A 434 3.71 3.89 25.94
C TRP A 434 4.53 3.09 26.98
N ASN A 435 4.13 3.10 28.24
CA ASN A 435 4.76 2.28 29.28
C ASN A 435 3.86 1.09 29.59
N ALA A 436 3.91 0.07 28.76
CA ALA A 436 3.22 -1.18 29.04
C ALA A 436 3.96 -1.94 30.16
N ASN A 437 3.60 -1.75 31.39
CA ASN A 437 4.18 -2.46 32.56
C ASN A 437 4.08 -4.00 32.44
N ASN A 438 4.65 -4.58 31.37
CA ASN A 438 4.68 -5.99 30.99
C ASN A 438 3.31 -6.63 30.69
N ILE A 439 2.23 -5.86 30.52
CA ILE A 439 0.88 -6.38 30.29
C ILE A 439 0.16 -5.42 29.32
N GLY A 440 -0.45 -5.96 28.29
CA GLY A 440 -1.29 -5.23 27.35
C GLY A 440 -2.04 -6.20 26.46
N ASP A 441 -3.36 -6.28 26.63
CA ASP A 441 -4.24 -7.17 25.86
C ASP A 441 -4.76 -6.44 24.63
N ILE A 442 -4.78 -7.10 23.47
CA ILE A 442 -5.53 -6.62 22.32
C ILE A 442 -7.01 -6.90 22.57
N THR A 443 -7.79 -5.83 22.71
CA THR A 443 -9.20 -5.89 23.07
C THR A 443 -10.04 -5.11 22.08
N VAL A 444 -11.23 -5.58 21.77
CA VAL A 444 -12.21 -4.92 20.90
C VAL A 444 -13.44 -4.57 21.74
N ILE A 445 -13.90 -3.32 21.63
CA ILE A 445 -15.18 -2.88 22.19
C ILE A 445 -16.16 -2.56 21.06
N PRO A 446 -17.35 -3.19 21.02
CA PRO A 446 -18.38 -2.87 20.03
C PRO A 446 -18.91 -1.44 20.20
N TRP A 447 -19.28 -0.81 19.10
CA TRP A 447 -19.93 0.49 19.03
C TRP A 447 -21.19 0.41 18.15
N ASN A 448 -22.33 0.87 18.64
CA ASN A 448 -23.61 0.78 17.92
C ASN A 448 -24.16 2.15 17.47
N GLY A 449 -23.31 3.18 17.39
CA GLY A 449 -23.71 4.54 17.00
C GLY A 449 -24.17 5.45 18.14
N GLY A 450 -24.25 4.93 19.38
CA GLY A 450 -24.69 5.71 20.54
C GLY A 450 -24.27 5.12 21.89
N ALA A 451 -23.83 3.86 21.91
CA ALA A 451 -23.38 3.20 23.11
C ALA A 451 -22.28 2.17 22.83
N PHE A 452 -21.47 1.93 23.84
CA PHE A 452 -20.45 0.87 23.82
C PHE A 452 -21.01 -0.45 24.31
N GLY A 453 -20.65 -1.54 23.65
CA GLY A 453 -20.96 -2.91 24.08
C GLY A 453 -19.97 -3.43 25.12
N ALA A 454 -20.04 -4.72 25.43
CA ALA A 454 -19.10 -5.37 26.33
C ALA A 454 -17.73 -5.57 25.63
N PRO A 455 -16.60 -5.22 26.25
CA PRO A 455 -15.27 -5.48 25.73
C PRO A 455 -15.00 -6.97 25.53
N GLN A 456 -14.26 -7.30 24.48
CA GLN A 456 -13.86 -8.68 24.14
C GLN A 456 -12.35 -8.72 23.94
N THR A 457 -11.64 -9.47 24.79
CA THR A 457 -10.22 -9.73 24.60
C THR A 457 -10.02 -10.65 23.40
N ILE A 458 -9.26 -10.18 22.42
CA ILE A 458 -8.90 -10.93 21.21
C ILE A 458 -7.60 -11.70 21.44
N VAL A 459 -6.58 -11.01 21.99
CA VAL A 459 -5.30 -11.63 22.35
C VAL A 459 -4.93 -11.17 23.75
N ALA A 460 -4.85 -12.12 24.67
CA ALA A 460 -4.37 -11.85 26.01
C ALA A 460 -2.84 -11.80 26.06
N SER A 461 -2.30 -10.88 26.82
CA SER A 461 -0.89 -10.83 27.18
C SER A 461 -0.51 -12.04 28.02
N VAL A 462 0.76 -12.42 27.98
CA VAL A 462 1.32 -13.47 28.84
C VAL A 462 2.20 -12.81 29.88
N PRO A 463 1.76 -12.75 31.15
CA PRO A 463 2.52 -12.08 32.21
C PRO A 463 3.99 -12.52 32.26
N ASN A 464 4.91 -11.56 32.36
CA ASN A 464 6.35 -11.78 32.36
C ASN A 464 6.93 -12.48 31.11
N SER A 465 6.18 -12.53 29.99
CA SER A 465 6.60 -13.14 28.72
C SER A 465 6.29 -12.25 27.52
N GLU A 466 5.02 -11.94 27.29
CA GLU A 466 4.60 -11.18 26.10
C GLU A 466 3.58 -10.10 26.49
N TYR A 467 3.70 -8.93 25.88
CA TYR A 467 2.73 -7.82 25.92
C TYR A 467 2.46 -7.33 24.51
N HIS A 468 1.26 -6.80 24.27
CA HIS A 468 0.79 -6.43 22.94
C HIS A 468 0.50 -4.93 22.87
N PHE A 469 0.72 -4.34 21.67
CA PHE A 469 0.55 -2.89 21.48
C PHE A 469 0.39 -2.51 20.01
N TYR A 470 -0.07 -1.27 19.76
CA TYR A 470 -0.34 -0.66 18.45
C TYR A 470 -1.15 -1.54 17.51
N PRO A 471 -2.38 -1.92 17.88
CA PRO A 471 -3.26 -2.61 16.97
C PRO A 471 -3.69 -1.70 15.81
N SER A 472 -3.87 -2.29 14.62
CA SER A 472 -4.40 -1.61 13.44
C SER A 472 -5.29 -2.55 12.63
N TRP A 473 -6.48 -2.07 12.26
CA TRP A 473 -7.48 -2.85 11.51
C TRP A 473 -7.12 -3.04 10.04
N THR A 474 -7.46 -4.21 9.49
CA THR A 474 -7.57 -4.35 8.03
C THR A 474 -8.83 -3.66 7.50
N PRO A 475 -8.85 -3.21 6.22
CA PRO A 475 -9.97 -2.45 5.66
C PRO A 475 -11.33 -3.17 5.69
N ASP A 476 -11.33 -4.51 5.75
CA ASP A 476 -12.52 -5.35 5.86
C ASP A 476 -13.04 -5.53 7.30
N SER A 477 -12.38 -4.89 8.29
CA SER A 477 -12.68 -4.99 9.72
C SER A 477 -12.65 -6.42 10.28
N LYS A 478 -11.92 -7.35 9.62
CA LYS A 478 -11.88 -8.76 10.05
C LYS A 478 -10.57 -9.16 10.72
N TRP A 479 -9.48 -8.40 10.47
CA TRP A 479 -8.17 -8.73 11.00
C TRP A 479 -7.54 -7.52 11.68
N ILE A 480 -6.61 -7.80 12.58
CA ILE A 480 -5.85 -6.80 13.33
C ILE A 480 -4.36 -7.14 13.20
N VAL A 481 -3.57 -6.20 12.66
CA VAL A 481 -2.11 -6.22 12.73
C VAL A 481 -1.68 -5.54 14.03
N PHE A 482 -0.73 -6.09 14.75
CA PHE A 482 -0.27 -5.53 16.01
C PHE A 482 1.17 -5.93 16.33
N ASN A 483 1.77 -5.27 17.30
CA ASN A 483 3.08 -5.65 17.84
C ASN A 483 2.94 -6.52 19.08
N THR A 484 3.88 -7.45 19.24
CA THR A 484 4.16 -8.15 20.49
C THR A 484 5.58 -7.84 20.92
N GLY A 485 5.75 -7.33 22.13
CA GLY A 485 7.04 -7.20 22.79
C GLY A 485 7.31 -8.40 23.69
N LYS A 486 8.59 -8.76 23.86
CA LYS A 486 9.02 -9.86 24.73
C LYS A 486 9.70 -9.35 25.98
N VAL A 487 9.43 -10.00 27.09
CA VAL A 487 10.06 -9.75 28.40
C VAL A 487 11.25 -10.70 28.59
N PRO A 488 12.36 -10.31 29.22
CA PRO A 488 12.62 -8.99 29.80
C PRO A 488 12.87 -7.94 28.74
N CYS A 489 12.32 -6.74 28.97
CA CYS A 489 12.58 -5.61 28.10
C CYS A 489 14.02 -5.12 28.31
N LYS A 490 14.79 -4.96 27.23
CA LYS A 490 16.14 -4.43 27.33
C LYS A 490 16.08 -2.96 27.70
N GLY A 491 16.70 -2.57 28.83
CA GLY A 491 16.87 -1.16 29.20
C GLY A 491 16.40 -0.72 30.58
N GLY A 492 15.94 -1.60 31.46
CA GLY A 492 15.82 -1.35 32.92
C GLY A 492 14.69 -0.44 33.41
N SER A 493 13.90 0.17 32.56
CA SER A 493 12.79 1.05 32.94
C SER A 493 11.48 0.68 32.21
N GLY A 494 10.90 -0.46 32.59
CA GLY A 494 9.60 -0.89 32.03
C GLY A 494 9.64 -1.23 30.52
N CYS A 495 8.59 -1.88 30.03
CA CYS A 495 8.47 -2.20 28.62
C CYS A 495 7.95 -0.96 27.86
N ASN A 496 8.86 -0.18 27.32
CA ASN A 496 8.52 0.97 26.48
C ASN A 496 7.99 0.48 25.13
N THR A 497 6.83 0.97 24.71
CA THR A 497 6.24 0.66 23.41
C THR A 497 6.60 1.69 22.33
N TYR A 498 7.18 2.82 22.68
CA TYR A 498 7.49 3.90 21.74
C TYR A 498 8.56 3.49 20.71
N ASP A 499 9.68 2.93 21.17
CA ASP A 499 10.81 2.51 20.33
C ASP A 499 11.48 1.24 20.88
N PRO A 500 10.73 0.15 21.05
CA PRO A 500 11.28 -1.10 21.58
C PRO A 500 12.09 -1.83 20.51
N THR A 501 13.10 -2.60 20.94
CA THR A 501 13.96 -3.36 20.02
C THR A 501 13.62 -4.85 19.94
N ASN A 502 12.95 -5.42 20.96
CA ASN A 502 12.61 -6.85 21.00
C ASN A 502 11.12 -7.06 20.73
N THR A 503 10.73 -6.84 19.47
CA THR A 503 9.33 -6.87 19.04
C THR A 503 9.14 -7.71 17.80
N ILE A 504 7.93 -8.24 17.65
CA ILE A 504 7.48 -8.99 16.49
C ILE A 504 6.14 -8.44 15.99
N LEU A 505 5.94 -8.49 14.69
CA LEU A 505 4.67 -8.18 14.04
C LEU A 505 3.78 -9.42 14.05
N ARG A 506 2.50 -9.24 14.38
CA ARG A 506 1.49 -10.30 14.36
C ARG A 506 0.22 -9.85 13.64
N LEU A 507 -0.51 -10.83 13.15
CA LEU A 507 -1.85 -10.69 12.57
C LEU A 507 -2.80 -11.62 13.30
N VAL A 508 -3.99 -11.16 13.67
CA VAL A 508 -5.01 -11.98 14.29
C VAL A 508 -6.38 -11.70 13.69
N ARG A 509 -7.23 -12.70 13.60
CA ARG A 509 -8.63 -12.50 13.27
C ARG A 509 -9.32 -11.78 14.44
N ALA A 510 -10.14 -10.77 14.15
CA ALA A 510 -10.84 -9.98 15.19
C ALA A 510 -11.99 -10.76 15.85
N THR A 511 -11.66 -11.95 16.36
CA THR A 511 -12.60 -12.88 17.00
C THR A 511 -11.95 -13.40 18.28
N PRO A 512 -12.65 -13.37 19.43
CA PRO A 512 -12.11 -13.89 20.69
C PRO A 512 -11.59 -15.33 20.55
N GLY A 513 -10.39 -15.57 21.10
CA GLY A 513 -9.74 -16.87 21.06
C GLY A 513 -9.07 -17.25 19.73
N ALA A 514 -9.04 -16.34 18.74
CA ALA A 514 -8.29 -16.58 17.52
C ALA A 514 -6.77 -16.64 17.79
N LYS A 515 -6.09 -17.58 17.14
CA LYS A 515 -4.63 -17.75 17.26
C LYS A 515 -3.92 -16.67 16.43
N PRO A 516 -3.02 -15.87 17.03
CA PRO A 516 -2.23 -14.91 16.28
C PRO A 516 -1.20 -15.58 15.35
N LEU A 517 -1.09 -15.08 14.12
CA LEU A 517 -0.07 -15.43 13.15
C LEU A 517 1.15 -14.53 13.35
N THR A 518 2.34 -15.07 13.29
CA THR A 518 3.58 -14.28 13.31
C THR A 518 3.97 -13.90 11.88
N LEU A 519 4.18 -12.61 11.62
CA LEU A 519 4.57 -12.07 10.32
C LEU A 519 6.11 -12.06 10.20
N THR A 520 6.72 -13.24 10.18
CA THR A 520 8.20 -13.41 10.20
C THR A 520 8.87 -12.85 8.96
N LYS A 521 8.21 -12.93 7.79
CA LYS A 521 8.75 -12.38 6.54
C LYS A 521 8.76 -10.85 6.57
N ALA A 522 7.71 -10.22 7.10
CA ALA A 522 7.67 -8.77 7.29
C ALA A 522 8.67 -8.31 8.36
N GLY A 523 8.93 -9.15 9.36
CA GLY A 523 9.90 -8.89 10.43
C GLY A 523 11.28 -9.49 10.15
N VAL A 524 11.80 -9.43 8.93
CA VAL A 524 13.00 -10.13 8.40
C VAL A 524 14.25 -10.12 9.30
N GLN A 525 14.33 -9.23 10.28
CA GLN A 525 15.46 -9.14 11.18
C GLN A 525 15.00 -9.11 12.63
N ALA A 526 15.41 -10.11 13.38
CA ALA A 526 15.18 -10.16 14.82
C ALA A 526 15.85 -8.97 15.52
N ASN A 527 15.23 -8.47 16.58
CA ASN A 527 15.74 -7.38 17.43
C ASN A 527 15.92 -6.02 16.73
N SER A 528 15.29 -5.79 15.59
CA SER A 528 15.33 -4.52 14.86
C SER A 528 14.16 -3.59 15.16
N GLY A 529 13.37 -3.91 16.18
CA GLY A 529 12.33 -3.03 16.72
C GLY A 529 11.25 -2.66 15.72
N THR A 530 10.55 -3.67 15.15
CA THR A 530 9.35 -3.40 14.37
C THR A 530 8.29 -2.73 15.25
N ASN A 531 7.76 -1.59 14.83
CA ASN A 531 6.92 -0.77 15.68
C ASN A 531 5.88 0.01 14.87
N TRP A 532 4.80 0.47 15.49
CA TRP A 532 3.78 1.32 14.89
C TRP A 532 3.20 0.77 13.58
N PRO A 533 2.71 -0.48 13.50
CA PRO A 533 2.04 -0.94 12.29
C PRO A 533 0.79 -0.10 12.02
N ARG A 534 0.59 0.30 10.76
CA ARG A 534 -0.60 0.99 10.27
C ARG A 534 -1.01 0.41 8.93
N VAL A 535 -2.21 -0.13 8.89
CA VAL A 535 -2.72 -0.80 7.70
C VAL A 535 -3.24 0.22 6.69
N ALA A 536 -2.89 0.03 5.40
CA ALA A 536 -3.41 0.85 4.32
C ALA A 536 -4.93 0.65 4.16
N PRO A 537 -5.70 1.69 3.81
CA PRO A 537 -7.17 1.62 3.79
C PRO A 537 -7.75 0.90 2.57
N PHE A 538 -6.97 0.11 1.85
CA PHE A 538 -7.35 -0.56 0.61
C PHE A 538 -7.01 -2.05 0.63
N ILE A 539 -7.88 -2.87 0.04
CA ILE A 539 -7.61 -4.27 -0.29
C ILE A 539 -7.50 -4.38 -1.80
N GLN A 540 -6.42 -4.94 -2.30
CA GLN A 540 -6.20 -5.20 -3.71
C GLN A 540 -6.58 -6.63 -4.07
N ASP A 541 -7.24 -6.83 -5.21
CA ASP A 541 -7.68 -8.14 -5.70
C ASP A 541 -8.41 -8.97 -4.60
N GLY A 542 -9.14 -8.28 -3.72
CA GLY A 542 -9.91 -8.87 -2.61
C GLY A 542 -9.09 -9.48 -1.47
N LYS A 543 -7.75 -9.53 -1.55
CA LYS A 543 -6.90 -10.28 -0.62
C LYS A 543 -5.61 -9.59 -0.16
N LEU A 544 -4.96 -8.80 -1.01
CA LEU A 544 -3.68 -8.18 -0.69
C LEU A 544 -3.89 -6.86 0.05
N VAL A 545 -3.32 -6.75 1.23
CA VAL A 545 -3.30 -5.54 2.05
C VAL A 545 -1.86 -5.15 2.33
N PHE A 546 -1.55 -3.86 2.20
CA PHE A 546 -0.28 -3.30 2.63
C PHE A 546 -0.40 -2.68 4.02
N PHE A 547 0.70 -2.65 4.75
CA PHE A 547 0.82 -1.91 6.00
C PHE A 547 2.22 -1.32 6.15
N THR A 548 2.29 -0.14 6.74
CA THR A 548 3.54 0.52 7.13
C THR A 548 3.89 0.18 8.56
N PHE A 549 5.15 0.23 8.89
CA PHE A 549 5.67 0.13 10.25
C PHE A 549 7.05 0.78 10.35
N SER A 550 7.46 1.17 11.54
CA SER A 550 8.80 1.67 11.81
C SER A 550 9.72 0.53 12.19
N ALA A 551 10.94 0.52 11.68
CA ALA A 551 11.96 -0.46 12.06
C ALA A 551 13.38 0.07 11.85
N ARG A 552 14.35 -0.52 12.60
CA ARG A 552 15.76 -0.24 12.47
C ARG A 552 16.46 -1.25 11.54
N PHE A 553 15.78 -1.67 10.47
CA PHE A 553 16.38 -2.56 9.48
C PHE A 553 17.49 -1.83 8.72
N PRO A 554 18.61 -2.50 8.39
CA PRO A 554 19.56 -1.97 7.45
C PRO A 554 18.87 -1.75 6.08
N TYR A 555 19.10 -0.59 5.49
CA TYR A 555 18.74 -0.36 4.09
C TYR A 555 19.87 -0.86 3.19
N GLY A 556 20.03 -2.15 3.14
CA GLY A 556 21.04 -2.83 2.35
C GLY A 556 22.47 -2.32 2.60
N LEU A 557 23.13 -1.83 1.54
CA LEU A 557 24.49 -1.27 1.57
C LEU A 557 24.52 0.22 1.94
N ILE A 558 23.36 0.90 1.91
CA ILE A 558 23.28 2.36 2.08
C ILE A 558 23.32 2.76 3.55
N LYS A 559 22.64 2.01 4.41
CA LYS A 559 22.49 2.36 5.83
C LYS A 559 22.49 1.12 6.73
N SER A 560 23.19 1.20 7.85
CA SER A 560 23.36 0.10 8.80
C SER A 560 22.17 -0.16 9.74
N GLY A 561 21.08 0.59 9.67
CA GLY A 561 19.91 0.36 10.52
C GLY A 561 20.00 0.97 11.92
N SER A 562 20.72 2.09 12.11
CA SER A 562 20.83 2.77 13.41
C SER A 562 19.59 3.57 13.80
N ASN A 563 18.88 4.13 12.83
CA ASN A 563 17.69 4.97 13.02
C ASN A 563 16.43 4.23 12.58
N PRO A 564 15.30 4.39 13.27
CA PRO A 564 14.03 3.87 12.78
C PRO A 564 13.64 4.57 11.48
N GLN A 565 13.13 3.78 10.54
CA GLN A 565 12.67 4.22 9.23
C GLN A 565 11.29 3.62 8.98
N ILE A 566 10.50 4.21 8.07
CA ILE A 566 9.23 3.64 7.65
C ILE A 566 9.50 2.55 6.60
N TRP A 567 9.06 1.36 6.92
CA TRP A 567 9.04 0.20 6.04
C TRP A 567 7.60 -0.15 5.67
N MET A 568 7.43 -0.85 4.58
CA MET A 568 6.12 -1.31 4.13
C MET A 568 6.18 -2.79 3.73
N ALA A 569 5.15 -3.55 4.09
CA ALA A 569 5.02 -4.95 3.73
C ALA A 569 3.59 -5.26 3.29
N GLY A 570 3.43 -6.31 2.48
CA GLY A 570 2.13 -6.85 2.12
C GLY A 570 1.74 -8.04 2.99
N VAL A 571 0.43 -8.28 3.10
CA VAL A 571 -0.17 -9.49 3.70
C VAL A 571 -1.24 -10.01 2.76
N ASP A 572 -1.24 -11.32 2.52
CA ASP A 572 -2.29 -12.04 1.80
C ASP A 572 -3.34 -12.55 2.81
N LEU A 573 -4.51 -11.91 2.82
CA LEU A 573 -5.60 -12.24 3.77
C LEU A 573 -6.27 -13.59 3.46
N ASP A 574 -6.29 -14.01 2.19
CA ASP A 574 -6.80 -15.34 1.81
C ASP A 574 -5.87 -16.44 2.33
N LYS A 575 -4.57 -16.23 2.22
CA LYS A 575 -3.58 -17.11 2.82
C LYS A 575 -3.70 -17.13 4.34
N ALA A 576 -3.86 -15.97 4.98
CA ALA A 576 -4.09 -15.88 6.42
C ALA A 576 -5.34 -16.64 6.88
N ALA A 577 -6.39 -16.63 6.06
CA ALA A 577 -7.64 -17.33 6.36
C ALA A 577 -7.58 -18.84 6.10
N SER A 578 -6.92 -19.25 5.01
CA SER A 578 -6.93 -20.66 4.54
C SER A 578 -5.77 -21.49 5.08
N LYS A 579 -4.68 -20.84 5.51
CA LYS A 579 -3.44 -21.49 5.97
C LYS A 579 -2.95 -20.92 7.31
N PRO A 580 -3.63 -21.24 8.41
CA PRO A 580 -3.40 -20.61 9.72
C PRO A 580 -2.03 -20.92 10.37
N ASP A 581 -1.26 -21.82 9.80
CA ASP A 581 0.09 -22.17 10.28
C ASP A 581 1.21 -21.64 9.38
N GLU A 582 0.85 -20.97 8.25
CA GLU A 582 1.82 -20.34 7.35
C GLU A 582 1.83 -18.82 7.53
N ASP A 583 3.03 -18.22 7.46
CA ASP A 583 3.18 -16.76 7.44
C ASP A 583 2.59 -16.18 6.14
N PRO A 584 1.53 -15.35 6.22
CA PRO A 584 0.89 -14.75 5.05
C PRO A 584 1.57 -13.47 4.57
N SER A 585 2.59 -12.96 5.29
CA SER A 585 3.25 -11.71 4.95
C SER A 585 4.30 -11.89 3.85
N PHE A 586 4.67 -10.76 3.25
CA PHE A 586 5.79 -10.63 2.32
C PHE A 586 6.94 -9.89 2.99
N PRO A 587 8.21 -10.11 2.57
CA PRO A 587 9.34 -9.32 3.03
C PRO A 587 9.12 -7.83 2.80
N PRO A 588 9.60 -6.96 3.71
CA PRO A 588 9.35 -5.53 3.63
C PRO A 588 10.26 -4.85 2.62
N PHE A 589 9.86 -3.64 2.24
CA PHE A 589 10.70 -2.72 1.49
C PHE A 589 10.72 -1.36 2.17
N TRP A 590 11.85 -0.67 1.99
CA TRP A 590 12.04 0.69 2.46
C TRP A 590 11.25 1.68 1.59
N LEU A 591 10.58 2.65 2.20
CA LEU A 591 9.86 3.66 1.44
C LEU A 591 10.85 4.74 0.95
N PRO A 592 11.06 4.87 -0.37
CA PRO A 592 12.25 5.55 -0.91
C PRO A 592 12.20 7.09 -0.88
N PHE A 593 11.09 7.68 -0.46
CA PHE A 593 10.98 9.13 -0.29
C PHE A 593 11.59 9.66 1.03
N GLN A 594 12.08 8.78 1.89
CA GLN A 594 12.64 9.16 3.19
C GLN A 594 14.12 9.55 3.10
N ASN A 595 14.56 10.37 4.06
CA ASN A 595 15.98 10.58 4.30
C ASN A 595 16.51 9.50 5.26
N VAL A 596 17.48 8.72 4.81
CA VAL A 596 18.10 7.62 5.58
C VAL A 596 18.81 8.07 6.88
N ASN A 597 19.09 9.36 7.04
CA ASN A 597 19.76 9.91 8.21
C ASN A 597 18.80 10.44 9.27
N GLU A 598 17.50 10.44 9.01
CA GLU A 598 16.46 10.85 9.93
C GLU A 598 15.89 9.65 10.70
N SER A 599 15.27 9.93 11.85
CA SER A 599 14.43 8.93 12.54
C SER A 599 12.99 9.22 12.19
N ASN A 600 12.32 8.27 11.55
CA ASN A 600 10.96 8.39 11.04
C ASN A 600 10.06 7.35 11.70
N HIS A 601 8.91 7.81 12.21
CA HIS A 601 7.96 6.97 12.95
C HIS A 601 6.53 7.19 12.48
N LEU A 602 5.65 6.21 12.78
CA LEU A 602 4.21 6.30 12.68
C LEU A 602 3.73 6.75 11.28
N GLY A 603 3.84 5.85 10.31
CA GLY A 603 3.33 6.06 8.95
C GLY A 603 1.82 5.85 8.89
N THR A 604 1.02 6.88 9.14
CA THR A 604 -0.44 6.82 9.13
C THR A 604 -0.99 7.05 7.73
N TRP A 605 -2.04 6.30 7.37
CA TRP A 605 -2.64 6.33 6.03
C TRP A 605 -3.87 7.22 5.94
N THR A 606 -4.09 7.76 4.73
CA THR A 606 -5.34 8.38 4.28
C THR A 606 -5.70 7.85 2.90
N THR A 607 -7.00 7.89 2.52
CA THR A 607 -7.41 7.50 1.16
C THR A 607 -6.95 8.50 0.12
N ASP A 608 -6.82 9.78 0.50
CA ASP A 608 -6.47 10.86 -0.40
C ASP A 608 -5.53 11.86 0.25
N VAL A 609 -4.62 12.47 -0.51
CA VAL A 609 -3.86 13.64 -0.09
C VAL A 609 -4.57 14.87 -0.64
N VAL A 610 -5.24 15.61 0.24
CA VAL A 610 -6.05 16.76 -0.15
C VAL A 610 -5.21 17.98 -0.52
N CYS A 611 -5.70 18.78 -1.46
CA CYS A 611 -5.04 19.98 -1.97
C CYS A 611 -6.06 21.06 -2.33
N ILE A 612 -5.61 22.30 -2.46
CA ILE A 612 -6.39 23.42 -3.02
C ILE A 612 -5.77 23.86 -4.36
N LYS A 613 -4.44 23.79 -4.46
CA LYS A 613 -3.67 24.22 -5.64
C LYS A 613 -2.54 23.22 -5.92
N ASN A 614 -1.91 23.33 -7.10
CA ASN A 614 -0.87 22.40 -7.53
C ASN A 614 0.35 22.39 -6.59
N GLU A 615 0.68 23.51 -5.98
CA GLU A 615 1.81 23.63 -5.04
C GLU A 615 1.58 22.89 -3.71
N ASP A 616 0.34 22.49 -3.43
CA ASP A 616 0.01 21.63 -2.28
C ASP A 616 0.35 20.16 -2.55
N CYS A 617 0.74 19.81 -3.79
CA CYS A 617 1.12 18.48 -4.21
C CYS A 617 2.61 18.41 -4.57
N PRO A 618 3.27 17.23 -4.47
CA PRO A 618 4.60 17.03 -5.01
C PRO A 618 4.69 17.37 -6.50
N SER A 619 5.88 17.64 -7.00
CA SER A 619 6.11 18.12 -8.40
C SER A 619 5.57 17.17 -9.47
N GLU A 620 5.55 15.86 -9.18
CA GLU A 620 5.03 14.81 -10.06
C GLU A 620 3.50 14.68 -10.02
N PHE A 621 2.86 15.42 -9.12
CA PHE A 621 1.42 15.42 -8.91
C PHE A 621 0.80 16.78 -9.25
N GLN A 622 -0.49 16.78 -9.49
CA GLN A 622 -1.30 17.98 -9.65
C GLN A 622 -2.55 17.91 -8.79
N CYS A 623 -3.06 19.07 -8.39
CA CYS A 623 -4.32 19.15 -7.68
C CYS A 623 -5.48 19.04 -8.68
N SER A 624 -6.26 17.97 -8.56
CA SER A 624 -7.46 17.76 -9.36
C SER A 624 -8.61 17.37 -8.45
N MET A 625 -9.74 18.07 -8.57
CA MET A 625 -10.93 17.84 -7.72
C MET A 625 -10.63 17.83 -6.21
N GLY A 626 -9.68 18.64 -5.76
CA GLY A 626 -9.29 18.71 -4.35
C GLY A 626 -8.33 17.64 -3.86
N MET A 627 -7.76 16.81 -4.76
CA MET A 627 -6.86 15.71 -4.43
C MET A 627 -5.59 15.76 -5.27
N CYS A 628 -4.46 15.37 -4.69
CA CYS A 628 -3.20 15.22 -5.41
C CYS A 628 -3.24 13.94 -6.28
N VAL A 629 -3.30 14.13 -7.60
CA VAL A 629 -3.25 13.04 -8.59
C VAL A 629 -1.97 13.11 -9.41
N PRO A 630 -1.43 11.99 -9.90
CA PRO A 630 -0.27 12.00 -10.76
C PRO A 630 -0.51 12.87 -12.00
N ARG A 631 0.49 13.63 -12.43
CA ARG A 631 0.44 14.33 -13.71
C ARG A 631 0.45 13.29 -14.83
N ILE A 632 -0.53 13.38 -15.71
CA ILE A 632 -0.55 12.57 -16.94
C ILE A 632 0.47 13.23 -17.88
N GLY A 633 1.61 12.56 -18.06
CA GLY A 633 2.64 12.96 -19.01
C GLY A 633 2.32 12.54 -20.43
#